data_0eaeef0b0ee3de72155e7d4128a40228
#
_entry.id   0eaeef0b0ee3de72155e7d4128a40228
#
_cell.length_a   1.000
_cell.length_b   1.000
_cell.length_c   1.000
_cell.angle_alpha   90.00
_cell.angle_beta   90.00
_cell.angle_gamma   90.00
#
_symmetry.space_group_name_H-M   'P 1'
#
loop_
_entity.id
_entity.type
_entity.pdbx_description
1 polymer ?
#
loop_
_entity_poly.entity_id
_entity_poly.type
_entity_poly.pdbx_seq_one_letter_code
_entity_poly.pdbx_strand_id
1 'polypeptide(L)'
;LFQIIGSLRERGITVVYISHRMEEIYRIGDRVTVLKDGSYVGTWALSEINTQQLIVKMVGRELHDVYPSKQRPVGKELLRVENLTTEKIKGVSFSLREGEVVGLAGLVGSGRTEVLRAIFAADKLRSGQVILEGKQLSMGAPIDAIRNGIGLLPEERKRQGIVNCLSVKDNITLIYSQLTAKFGFLKKAGDDAIVRRYIDTLHIKTPSAMQAVGNLSGGNQQKVVVSKWL
;
A
#
# COMPACT_ATOMS: atom_id res chain seq x y z
N LEU A 1 26.86 -9.03 2.74
CA LEU A 1 26.81 -8.10 3.85
C LEU A 1 27.17 -8.80 5.17
N PHE A 2 26.46 -9.86 5.59
CA PHE A 2 26.69 -10.53 6.89
C PHE A 2 28.11 -11.13 7.04
N GLN A 3 28.68 -11.67 5.97
CA GLN A 3 30.07 -12.13 5.95
C GLN A 3 31.05 -10.97 6.20
N ILE A 4 30.81 -9.81 5.60
CA ILE A 4 31.62 -8.60 5.80
C ILE A 4 31.54 -8.16 7.26
N ILE A 5 30.33 -8.12 7.85
CA ILE A 5 30.14 -7.75 9.25
C ILE A 5 30.88 -8.74 10.16
N GLY A 6 30.79 -10.04 9.88
CA GLY A 6 31.54 -11.08 10.60
C GLY A 6 33.07 -10.84 10.57
N SER A 7 33.63 -10.61 9.39
CA SER A 7 35.06 -10.31 9.21
C SER A 7 35.51 -9.01 9.93
N LEU A 8 34.64 -7.99 9.97
CA LEU A 8 34.92 -6.76 10.74
C LEU A 8 34.96 -7.05 12.25
N ARG A 9 34.01 -7.84 12.77
CA ARG A 9 34.00 -8.26 14.18
C ARG A 9 35.22 -9.06 14.58
N GLU A 10 35.66 -10.00 13.74
CA GLU A 10 36.90 -10.77 13.96
C GLU A 10 38.15 -9.87 14.05
N ARG A 11 38.11 -8.73 13.37
CA ARG A 11 39.18 -7.71 13.42
C ARG A 11 39.05 -6.74 14.59
N GLY A 12 38.07 -6.96 15.52
CA GLY A 12 37.84 -6.12 16.67
C GLY A 12 37.08 -4.80 16.36
N ILE A 13 36.51 -4.68 15.18
CA ILE A 13 35.75 -3.48 14.79
C ILE A 13 34.31 -3.56 15.32
N THR A 14 33.91 -2.55 16.07
CA THR A 14 32.54 -2.43 16.56
C THR A 14 31.62 -1.92 15.45
N VAL A 15 30.46 -2.56 15.25
CA VAL A 15 29.50 -2.23 14.20
C VAL A 15 28.17 -1.75 14.80
N VAL A 16 27.68 -0.61 14.35
CA VAL A 16 26.31 -0.15 14.62
C VAL A 16 25.50 -0.40 13.34
N TYR A 17 24.49 -1.28 13.45
CA TYR A 17 23.66 -1.69 12.32
C TYR A 17 22.20 -1.23 12.51
N ILE A 18 21.66 -0.58 11.50
CA ILE A 18 20.28 -0.08 11.53
C ILE A 18 19.44 -0.93 10.55
N SER A 19 18.44 -1.63 11.08
CA SER A 19 17.48 -2.40 10.30
C SER A 19 16.11 -2.42 10.96
N HIS A 20 15.07 -2.64 10.17
CA HIS A 20 13.72 -2.97 10.64
C HIS A 20 13.39 -4.47 10.42
N ARG A 21 14.33 -5.24 9.90
CA ARG A 21 14.18 -6.68 9.66
C ARG A 21 14.70 -7.47 10.86
N MET A 22 13.78 -8.06 11.58
CA MET A 22 14.09 -8.80 12.81
C MET A 22 15.09 -9.92 12.60
N GLU A 23 14.95 -10.69 11.52
CA GLU A 23 15.87 -11.78 11.17
C GLU A 23 17.34 -11.31 11.06
N GLU A 24 17.56 -10.13 10.49
CA GLU A 24 18.88 -9.55 10.37
C GLU A 24 19.45 -9.18 11.75
N ILE A 25 18.63 -8.52 12.56
CA ILE A 25 19.00 -8.07 13.92
C ILE A 25 19.39 -9.26 14.78
N TYR A 26 18.59 -10.32 14.81
CA TYR A 26 18.90 -11.53 15.59
C TYR A 26 20.08 -12.33 15.04
N ARG A 27 20.37 -12.23 13.75
CA ARG A 27 21.48 -12.95 13.12
C ARG A 27 22.85 -12.35 13.42
N ILE A 28 22.94 -11.03 13.54
CA ILE A 28 24.25 -10.33 13.59
C ILE A 28 24.45 -9.50 14.86
N GLY A 29 23.37 -9.15 15.57
CA GLY A 29 23.43 -8.27 16.72
C GLY A 29 23.74 -9.01 18.03
N ASP A 30 24.29 -8.29 18.98
CA ASP A 30 24.45 -8.71 20.37
C ASP A 30 23.41 -8.03 21.27
N ARG A 31 23.13 -6.75 21.00
CA ARG A 31 22.14 -5.92 21.67
C ARG A 31 21.30 -5.15 20.67
N VAL A 32 20.07 -4.84 21.04
CA VAL A 32 19.17 -4.02 20.24
C VAL A 32 18.71 -2.80 21.04
N THR A 33 18.78 -1.64 20.42
CA THR A 33 18.19 -0.39 20.95
C THR A 33 16.99 -0.04 20.08
N VAL A 34 15.84 0.16 20.73
CA VAL A 34 14.61 0.55 20.05
C VAL A 34 14.41 2.06 20.16
N LEU A 35 14.16 2.66 19.00
CA LEU A 35 13.72 4.05 18.87
C LEU A 35 12.31 4.08 18.30
N LYS A 36 11.46 4.96 18.80
CA LYS A 36 10.11 5.18 18.29
C LYS A 36 9.78 6.67 18.27
N ASP A 37 9.35 7.16 17.11
CA ASP A 37 8.98 8.58 16.91
C ASP A 37 10.08 9.56 17.42
N GLY A 38 11.36 9.19 17.21
CA GLY A 38 12.53 9.94 17.65
C GLY A 38 12.88 9.78 19.13
N SER A 39 12.12 9.01 19.91
CA SER A 39 12.33 8.78 21.33
C SER A 39 12.99 7.44 21.60
N TYR A 40 13.86 7.38 22.61
CA TYR A 40 14.46 6.15 23.12
C TYR A 40 13.42 5.34 23.91
N VAL A 41 13.27 4.06 23.55
CA VAL A 41 12.35 3.14 24.23
C VAL A 41 13.08 2.23 25.21
N GLY A 42 14.26 1.74 24.83
CA GLY A 42 15.08 0.86 25.66
C GLY A 42 16.15 0.14 24.87
N THR A 43 17.05 -0.52 25.61
CA THR A 43 18.13 -1.39 25.07
C THR A 43 18.09 -2.73 25.78
N TRP A 44 18.15 -3.81 25.00
CA TRP A 44 18.12 -5.19 25.53
C TRP A 44 19.22 -6.03 24.85
N ALA A 45 19.75 -7.01 25.58
CA ALA A 45 20.50 -8.09 24.95
C ALA A 45 19.53 -8.94 24.10
N LEU A 46 19.97 -9.37 22.93
CA LEU A 46 19.10 -10.19 22.06
C LEU A 46 18.80 -11.59 22.63
N SER A 47 19.57 -12.05 23.59
CA SER A 47 19.29 -13.25 24.39
C SER A 47 18.12 -13.07 25.40
N GLU A 48 17.77 -11.83 25.73
CA GLU A 48 16.80 -11.51 26.77
C GLU A 48 15.43 -11.05 26.22
N ILE A 49 15.36 -10.79 24.92
CA ILE A 49 14.13 -10.31 24.29
C ILE A 49 13.80 -11.16 23.05
N ASN A 50 12.57 -11.60 22.92
CA ASN A 50 12.13 -12.31 21.74
C ASN A 50 11.57 -11.35 20.66
N THR A 51 11.43 -11.86 19.44
CA THR A 51 10.95 -11.08 18.28
C THR A 51 9.59 -10.42 18.55
N GLN A 52 8.67 -11.10 19.20
CA GLN A 52 7.32 -10.59 19.47
C GLN A 52 7.35 -9.43 20.47
N GLN A 53 8.12 -9.58 21.54
CA GLN A 53 8.34 -8.51 22.53
C GLN A 53 9.03 -7.30 21.88
N LEU A 54 10.04 -7.52 21.02
CA LEU A 54 10.73 -6.46 20.32
C LEU A 54 9.79 -5.67 19.40
N ILE A 55 8.93 -6.35 18.66
CA ILE A 55 7.92 -5.72 17.80
C ILE A 55 6.94 -4.88 18.66
N VAL A 56 6.47 -5.40 19.79
CA VAL A 56 5.62 -4.63 20.73
C VAL A 56 6.30 -3.34 21.18
N LYS A 57 7.59 -3.40 21.53
CA LYS A 57 8.37 -2.20 21.92
C LYS A 57 8.49 -1.19 20.77
N MET A 58 8.68 -1.65 19.54
CA MET A 58 8.77 -0.80 18.34
C MET A 58 7.43 -0.15 17.98
N VAL A 59 6.33 -0.92 18.04
CA VAL A 59 4.98 -0.45 17.67
C VAL A 59 4.31 0.26 18.82
N GLY A 60 4.60 -0.12 20.08
CA GLY A 60 4.07 0.47 21.31
C GLY A 60 2.67 -0.03 21.68
N ARG A 61 2.21 -1.13 21.11
CA ARG A 61 0.97 -1.84 21.47
C ARG A 61 1.13 -3.34 21.21
N GLU A 62 0.45 -4.16 21.95
CA GLU A 62 0.35 -5.58 21.65
C GLU A 62 -0.34 -5.78 20.30
N LEU A 63 0.23 -6.62 19.49
CA LEU A 63 -0.32 -6.99 18.18
C LEU A 63 -1.25 -8.19 18.38
N HIS A 64 -2.43 -7.95 18.97
CA HIS A 64 -3.48 -8.95 19.10
C HIS A 64 -4.12 -9.12 17.76
N ASP A 65 -4.01 -9.36 16.75
CA ASP A 65 -4.58 -9.47 15.39
C ASP A 65 -3.84 -8.63 14.34
N VAL A 66 -2.65 -9.10 13.98
CA VAL A 66 -1.89 -8.50 12.87
C VAL A 66 -2.62 -8.70 11.55
N TYR A 67 -3.42 -9.74 11.43
CA TYR A 67 -4.16 -10.07 10.23
C TYR A 67 -5.66 -10.26 10.53
N PRO A 68 -6.54 -9.60 9.78
CA PRO A 68 -7.98 -9.84 9.91
C PRO A 68 -8.29 -11.31 9.66
N SER A 69 -9.27 -11.85 10.41
CA SER A 69 -9.75 -13.22 10.22
C SER A 69 -10.02 -13.52 8.75
N LYS A 70 -9.52 -14.64 8.26
CA LYS A 70 -9.78 -15.13 6.89
C LYS A 70 -11.22 -15.64 6.69
N GLN A 71 -12.04 -15.64 7.73
CA GLN A 71 -13.42 -16.16 7.67
C GLN A 71 -14.35 -15.13 7.03
N ARG A 72 -14.26 -14.97 5.73
CA ARG A 72 -15.30 -14.31 4.93
C ARG A 72 -15.85 -15.30 3.93
N PRO A 73 -17.18 -15.38 3.75
CA PRO A 73 -17.76 -16.18 2.69
C PRO A 73 -17.22 -15.66 1.35
N VAL A 74 -16.65 -16.58 0.57
CA VAL A 74 -16.18 -16.27 -0.78
C VAL A 74 -17.38 -16.41 -1.71
N GLY A 75 -17.73 -15.34 -2.43
CA GLY A 75 -18.87 -15.29 -3.33
C GLY A 75 -18.59 -15.83 -4.73
N LYS A 76 -19.38 -15.37 -5.69
CA LYS A 76 -19.22 -15.69 -7.12
C LYS A 76 -17.93 -15.06 -7.68
N GLU A 77 -17.51 -15.52 -8.86
CA GLU A 77 -16.40 -14.91 -9.60
C GLU A 77 -16.74 -13.45 -9.93
N LEU A 78 -15.86 -12.54 -9.51
CA LEU A 78 -16.00 -11.09 -9.72
C LEU A 78 -15.13 -10.61 -10.87
N LEU A 79 -13.85 -10.95 -10.85
CA LEU A 79 -12.88 -10.55 -11.86
C LEU A 79 -12.17 -11.78 -12.42
N ARG A 80 -12.01 -11.84 -13.74
CA ARG A 80 -11.17 -12.83 -14.42
C ARG A 80 -10.23 -12.14 -15.38
N VAL A 81 -8.99 -12.54 -15.33
CA VAL A 81 -7.91 -12.09 -16.21
C VAL A 81 -7.47 -13.26 -17.06
N GLU A 82 -7.45 -13.11 -18.37
CA GLU A 82 -7.10 -14.17 -19.31
C GLU A 82 -5.97 -13.73 -20.24
N ASN A 83 -4.87 -14.49 -20.21
CA ASN A 83 -3.71 -14.33 -21.09
C ASN A 83 -3.16 -12.90 -21.20
N LEU A 84 -3.19 -12.15 -20.08
CA LEU A 84 -2.79 -10.75 -20.03
C LEU A 84 -1.32 -10.60 -20.44
N THR A 85 -1.09 -9.85 -21.50
CA THR A 85 0.25 -9.63 -22.07
C THR A 85 0.48 -8.16 -22.34
N THR A 86 1.60 -7.64 -21.87
CA THR A 86 2.10 -6.28 -22.16
C THR A 86 3.55 -6.37 -22.68
N GLU A 87 4.30 -5.29 -22.64
CA GLU A 87 5.75 -5.35 -22.93
C GLU A 87 6.54 -6.10 -21.85
N LYS A 88 6.02 -6.09 -20.60
CA LYS A 88 6.75 -6.57 -19.41
C LYS A 88 6.22 -7.89 -18.85
N ILE A 89 4.96 -8.24 -19.11
CA ILE A 89 4.33 -9.47 -18.65
C ILE A 89 3.83 -10.30 -19.82
N LYS A 90 3.77 -11.64 -19.67
CA LYS A 90 3.39 -12.56 -20.75
C LYS A 90 2.41 -13.62 -20.24
N GLY A 91 1.20 -13.62 -20.79
CA GLY A 91 0.22 -14.70 -20.65
C GLY A 91 -0.29 -14.91 -19.20
N VAL A 92 -0.43 -13.85 -18.40
CA VAL A 92 -0.90 -13.96 -17.01
C VAL A 92 -2.40 -14.17 -16.98
N SER A 93 -2.84 -15.22 -16.26
CA SER A 93 -4.25 -15.57 -16.08
C SER A 93 -4.53 -15.92 -14.64
N PHE A 94 -5.60 -15.39 -14.07
CA PHE A 94 -6.14 -15.72 -12.74
C PHE A 94 -7.55 -15.15 -12.59
N SER A 95 -8.24 -15.56 -11.53
CA SER A 95 -9.54 -15.00 -11.19
C SER A 95 -9.61 -14.58 -9.73
N LEU A 96 -10.55 -13.69 -9.41
CA LEU A 96 -10.92 -13.27 -8.07
C LEU A 96 -12.41 -13.44 -7.86
N ARG A 97 -12.79 -13.79 -6.64
CA ARG A 97 -14.19 -13.88 -6.21
C ARG A 97 -14.57 -12.74 -5.28
N GLU A 98 -15.84 -12.49 -5.12
CA GLU A 98 -16.35 -11.51 -4.16
C GLU A 98 -15.85 -11.81 -2.74
N GLY A 99 -15.30 -10.80 -2.06
CA GLY A 99 -14.74 -10.91 -0.71
C GLY A 99 -13.40 -11.63 -0.61
N GLU A 100 -12.82 -12.09 -1.74
CA GLU A 100 -11.53 -12.76 -1.79
C GLU A 100 -10.38 -11.77 -1.80
N VAL A 101 -9.26 -12.16 -1.18
CA VAL A 101 -7.97 -11.47 -1.29
C VAL A 101 -6.98 -12.42 -1.95
N VAL A 102 -6.56 -12.10 -3.18
CA VAL A 102 -5.54 -12.87 -3.91
C VAL A 102 -4.19 -12.19 -3.79
N GLY A 103 -3.18 -12.93 -3.32
CA GLY A 103 -1.80 -12.47 -3.21
C GLY A 103 -0.98 -12.79 -4.46
N LEU A 104 -0.37 -11.80 -5.08
CA LEU A 104 0.62 -11.99 -6.14
C LEU A 104 2.03 -12.03 -5.52
N ALA A 105 2.65 -13.21 -5.46
CA ALA A 105 3.98 -13.40 -4.92
C ALA A 105 5.04 -13.46 -6.04
N GLY A 106 6.25 -13.01 -5.75
CA GLY A 106 7.38 -13.04 -6.67
C GLY A 106 8.52 -12.12 -6.21
N LEU A 107 9.70 -12.29 -6.80
CA LEU A 107 10.86 -11.45 -6.53
C LEU A 107 10.67 -10.03 -7.08
N VAL A 108 11.52 -9.10 -6.65
CA VAL A 108 11.57 -7.74 -7.23
C VAL A 108 11.83 -7.86 -8.74
N GLY A 109 11.05 -7.16 -9.55
CA GLY A 109 11.12 -7.24 -11.01
C GLY A 109 10.35 -8.40 -11.66
N SER A 110 9.60 -9.21 -10.88
CA SER A 110 8.83 -10.34 -11.44
C SER A 110 7.55 -9.93 -12.20
N GLY A 111 7.21 -8.65 -12.26
CA GLY A 111 6.05 -8.17 -13.01
C GLY A 111 4.75 -8.02 -12.21
N ARG A 112 4.77 -8.21 -10.87
CA ARG A 112 3.57 -8.10 -10.02
C ARG A 112 2.86 -6.75 -10.17
N THR A 113 3.60 -5.67 -10.08
CA THR A 113 3.07 -4.30 -10.23
C THR A 113 2.57 -4.07 -11.64
N GLU A 114 3.25 -4.59 -12.65
CA GLU A 114 2.87 -4.50 -14.06
C GLU A 114 1.55 -5.20 -14.35
N VAL A 115 1.28 -6.35 -13.71
CA VAL A 115 -0.03 -7.03 -13.81
C VAL A 115 -1.15 -6.12 -13.31
N LEU A 116 -1.00 -5.52 -12.12
CA LEU A 116 -2.01 -4.62 -11.56
C LEU A 116 -2.19 -3.36 -12.41
N ARG A 117 -1.11 -2.81 -12.94
CA ARG A 117 -1.13 -1.65 -13.86
C ARG A 117 -1.85 -1.97 -15.17
N ALA A 118 -1.65 -3.18 -15.69
CA ALA A 118 -2.32 -3.64 -16.89
C ALA A 118 -3.84 -3.82 -16.67
N ILE A 119 -4.26 -4.41 -15.54
CA ILE A 119 -5.66 -4.53 -15.15
C ILE A 119 -6.31 -3.15 -14.97
N PHE A 120 -5.55 -2.17 -14.47
CA PHE A 120 -6.00 -0.79 -14.30
C PHE A 120 -5.92 0.06 -15.58
N ALA A 121 -5.52 -0.54 -16.71
CA ALA A 121 -5.27 0.14 -17.98
C ALA A 121 -4.26 1.30 -17.91
N ALA A 122 -3.34 1.26 -16.93
CA ALA A 122 -2.21 2.18 -16.86
C ALA A 122 -1.06 1.77 -17.80
N ASP A 123 -0.97 0.48 -18.15
CA ASP A 123 -0.07 -0.07 -19.15
C ASP A 123 -0.91 -0.69 -20.27
N LYS A 124 -0.52 -0.42 -21.53
CA LYS A 124 -1.25 -0.89 -22.70
C LYS A 124 -1.15 -2.41 -22.87
N LEU A 125 -2.28 -3.07 -23.06
CA LEU A 125 -2.34 -4.48 -23.40
C LEU A 125 -1.88 -4.71 -24.85
N ARG A 126 -1.09 -5.74 -25.07
CA ARG A 126 -0.78 -6.31 -26.39
C ARG A 126 -1.78 -7.41 -26.75
N SER A 127 -2.17 -8.23 -25.76
CA SER A 127 -3.18 -9.27 -25.91
C SER A 127 -3.73 -9.67 -24.54
N GLY A 128 -4.79 -10.49 -24.56
CA GLY A 128 -5.52 -10.91 -23.37
C GLY A 128 -6.71 -10.02 -23.06
N GLN A 129 -7.44 -10.36 -22.02
CA GLN A 129 -8.66 -9.65 -21.64
C GLN A 129 -8.87 -9.62 -20.14
N VAL A 130 -9.61 -8.61 -19.70
CA VAL A 130 -10.09 -8.44 -18.33
C VAL A 130 -11.62 -8.55 -18.37
N ILE A 131 -12.17 -9.45 -17.57
CA ILE A 131 -13.60 -9.74 -17.49
C ILE A 131 -14.06 -9.42 -16.07
N LEU A 132 -15.02 -8.53 -15.91
CA LEU A 132 -15.62 -8.16 -14.64
C LEU A 132 -17.09 -8.55 -14.65
N GLU A 133 -17.53 -9.30 -13.65
CA GLU A 133 -18.91 -9.81 -13.52
C GLU A 133 -19.42 -10.51 -14.80
N GLY A 134 -18.55 -11.30 -15.43
CA GLY A 134 -18.85 -12.01 -16.68
C GLY A 134 -18.82 -11.15 -17.95
N LYS A 135 -18.57 -9.84 -17.83
CA LYS A 135 -18.52 -8.91 -18.97
C LYS A 135 -17.08 -8.54 -19.30
N GLN A 136 -16.67 -8.74 -20.54
CA GLN A 136 -15.36 -8.28 -21.02
C GLN A 136 -15.29 -6.75 -21.00
N LEU A 137 -14.26 -6.20 -20.36
CA LEU A 137 -14.03 -4.77 -20.29
C LEU A 137 -13.21 -4.30 -21.50
N SER A 138 -13.69 -3.23 -22.15
CA SER A 138 -12.90 -2.46 -23.11
C SER A 138 -12.27 -1.28 -22.39
N MET A 139 -10.97 -1.34 -22.12
CA MET A 139 -10.26 -0.34 -21.36
C MET A 139 -9.08 0.21 -22.16
N GLY A 140 -9.15 1.48 -22.51
CA GLY A 140 -8.08 2.22 -23.19
C GLY A 140 -7.24 3.10 -22.27
N ALA A 141 -7.78 3.43 -21.09
CA ALA A 141 -7.14 4.34 -20.13
C ALA A 141 -7.61 4.04 -18.69
N PRO A 142 -6.86 4.50 -17.68
CA PRO A 142 -7.22 4.35 -16.25
C PRO A 142 -8.65 4.80 -15.89
N ILE A 143 -9.16 5.82 -16.57
CA ILE A 143 -10.53 6.29 -16.32
C ILE A 143 -11.59 5.23 -16.61
N ASP A 144 -11.33 4.32 -17.55
CA ASP A 144 -12.27 3.25 -17.86
C ASP A 144 -12.29 2.20 -16.74
N ALA A 145 -11.13 1.89 -16.17
CA ALA A 145 -11.03 1.03 -14.98
C ALA A 145 -11.77 1.65 -13.79
N ILE A 146 -11.58 2.94 -13.54
CA ILE A 146 -12.25 3.69 -12.47
C ILE A 146 -13.77 3.66 -12.64
N ARG A 147 -14.29 3.88 -13.86
CA ARG A 147 -15.74 3.82 -14.15
C ARG A 147 -16.34 2.43 -13.93
N ASN A 148 -15.54 1.39 -14.03
CA ASN A 148 -15.92 0.01 -13.74
C ASN A 148 -15.67 -0.40 -12.27
N GLY A 149 -15.34 0.56 -11.37
CA GLY A 149 -15.14 0.28 -9.95
C GLY A 149 -13.79 -0.37 -9.60
N ILE A 150 -12.82 -0.34 -10.50
CA ILE A 150 -11.47 -0.86 -10.25
C ILE A 150 -10.59 0.30 -9.77
N GLY A 151 -10.02 0.17 -8.56
CA GLY A 151 -9.06 1.11 -7.99
C GLY A 151 -7.65 0.54 -7.95
N LEU A 152 -6.64 1.40 -8.03
CA LEU A 152 -5.23 1.02 -7.93
C LEU A 152 -4.54 1.77 -6.79
N LEU A 153 -4.06 1.03 -5.78
CA LEU A 153 -3.15 1.56 -4.76
C LEU A 153 -1.71 1.30 -5.20
N PRO A 154 -0.97 2.34 -5.57
CA PRO A 154 0.40 2.16 -6.05
C PRO A 154 1.37 1.90 -4.90
N GLU A 155 2.46 1.20 -5.21
CA GLU A 155 3.55 0.94 -4.27
C GLU A 155 4.24 2.25 -3.84
N GLU A 156 4.59 3.11 -4.81
CA GLU A 156 5.20 4.41 -4.56
C GLU A 156 4.14 5.52 -4.37
N ARG A 157 3.54 5.59 -3.17
CA ARG A 157 2.48 6.56 -2.88
C ARG A 157 2.83 8.00 -3.18
N LYS A 158 4.08 8.44 -2.89
CA LYS A 158 4.51 9.83 -3.07
C LYS A 158 4.58 10.27 -4.53
N ARG A 159 4.86 9.35 -5.44
CA ARG A 159 5.00 9.63 -6.88
C ARG A 159 3.74 9.34 -7.67
N GLN A 160 2.94 8.35 -7.23
CA GLN A 160 1.84 7.80 -8.01
C GLN A 160 0.50 7.85 -7.26
N GLY A 161 0.51 7.94 -5.93
CA GLY A 161 -0.69 7.81 -5.10
C GLY A 161 -1.31 9.15 -4.70
N ILE A 162 -0.50 10.18 -4.51
CA ILE A 162 -0.94 11.51 -4.02
C ILE A 162 -0.34 12.63 -4.87
N VAL A 163 -1.02 13.77 -4.87
CA VAL A 163 -0.48 15.04 -5.39
C VAL A 163 0.02 15.84 -4.20
N ASN A 164 1.33 15.81 -3.94
CA ASN A 164 1.96 16.28 -2.70
C ASN A 164 1.65 17.74 -2.34
N CYS A 165 1.51 18.62 -3.33
CA CYS A 165 1.23 20.06 -3.15
C CYS A 165 -0.25 20.35 -2.90
N LEU A 166 -1.14 19.41 -3.20
CA LEU A 166 -2.58 19.58 -2.97
C LEU A 166 -2.96 19.24 -1.53
N SER A 167 -4.11 19.76 -1.09
CA SER A 167 -4.64 19.51 0.23
C SER A 167 -5.07 18.05 0.42
N VAL A 168 -5.27 17.64 1.67
CA VAL A 168 -5.89 16.36 2.03
C VAL A 168 -7.27 16.26 1.36
N LYS A 169 -8.07 17.33 1.42
CA LYS A 169 -9.38 17.42 0.77
C LYS A 169 -9.29 17.14 -0.73
N ASP A 170 -8.44 17.86 -1.45
CA ASP A 170 -8.33 17.73 -2.90
C ASP A 170 -7.87 16.34 -3.31
N ASN A 171 -6.95 15.73 -2.54
CA ASN A 171 -6.52 14.36 -2.80
C ASN A 171 -7.63 13.33 -2.56
N ILE A 172 -8.44 13.47 -1.50
CA ILE A 172 -9.58 12.58 -1.21
C ILE A 172 -10.63 12.67 -2.31
N THR A 173 -10.94 13.88 -2.74
CA THR A 173 -12.03 14.13 -3.71
C THR A 173 -11.62 14.00 -5.17
N LEU A 174 -10.34 13.75 -5.46
CA LEU A 174 -9.78 13.76 -6.82
C LEU A 174 -10.56 12.86 -7.80
N ILE A 175 -10.82 11.62 -7.41
CA ILE A 175 -11.54 10.64 -8.24
C ILE A 175 -13.04 10.99 -8.29
N TYR A 176 -13.64 11.28 -7.13
CA TYR A 176 -15.05 11.67 -7.03
C TYR A 176 -15.36 12.89 -7.89
N SER A 177 -14.52 13.93 -7.80
CA SER A 177 -14.68 15.15 -8.60
C SER A 177 -14.61 14.87 -10.10
N GLN A 178 -13.70 13.97 -10.53
CA GLN A 178 -13.58 13.58 -11.94
C GLN A 178 -14.80 12.81 -12.45
N LEU A 179 -15.37 11.92 -11.62
CA LEU A 179 -16.55 11.14 -12.00
C LEU A 179 -17.85 11.96 -11.99
N THR A 180 -17.91 12.99 -11.15
CA THR A 180 -19.13 13.81 -10.97
C THR A 180 -19.12 15.13 -11.73
N ALA A 181 -17.99 15.50 -12.34
CA ALA A 181 -17.88 16.70 -13.17
C ALA A 181 -18.86 16.65 -14.35
N LYS A 182 -19.63 17.73 -14.54
CA LYS A 182 -20.49 17.91 -15.71
C LYS A 182 -20.03 19.14 -16.49
N PHE A 183 -19.81 18.96 -17.79
CA PHE A 183 -19.33 20.04 -18.68
C PHE A 183 -18.07 20.77 -18.17
N GLY A 184 -17.16 20.06 -17.49
CA GLY A 184 -15.94 20.65 -16.92
C GLY A 184 -16.12 21.38 -15.58
N PHE A 185 -17.32 21.47 -15.05
CA PHE A 185 -17.59 22.09 -13.75
C PHE A 185 -17.60 21.06 -12.62
N LEU A 186 -16.81 21.32 -11.57
CA LEU A 186 -16.77 20.50 -10.36
C LEU A 186 -17.95 20.87 -9.43
N LYS A 187 -18.65 19.88 -8.93
CA LYS A 187 -19.72 20.03 -7.96
C LYS A 187 -19.12 20.08 -6.54
N LYS A 188 -18.85 21.27 -6.00
CA LYS A 188 -18.26 21.43 -4.64
C LYS A 188 -19.22 21.08 -3.50
N ALA A 189 -20.53 21.03 -3.75
CA ALA A 189 -21.53 20.72 -2.73
C ALA A 189 -21.48 19.23 -2.37
N GLY A 190 -21.11 18.91 -1.14
CA GLY A 190 -20.98 17.53 -0.64
C GLY A 190 -19.55 17.07 -0.37
N ASP A 191 -18.55 17.69 -0.98
CA ASP A 191 -17.15 17.30 -0.82
C ASP A 191 -16.69 17.33 0.66
N ASP A 192 -17.11 18.37 1.41
CA ASP A 192 -16.74 18.53 2.82
C ASP A 192 -17.28 17.42 3.72
N ALA A 193 -18.50 16.94 3.46
CA ALA A 193 -19.09 15.84 4.20
C ALA A 193 -18.36 14.51 3.92
N ILE A 194 -18.05 14.25 2.66
CA ILE A 194 -17.28 13.06 2.24
C ILE A 194 -15.88 13.09 2.87
N VAL A 195 -15.21 14.24 2.81
CA VAL A 195 -13.86 14.41 3.36
C VAL A 195 -13.85 14.18 4.86
N ARG A 196 -14.80 14.80 5.61
CA ARG A 196 -14.93 14.59 7.06
C ARG A 196 -15.15 13.12 7.37
N ARG A 197 -16.09 12.47 6.69
CA ARG A 197 -16.37 11.04 6.86
C ARG A 197 -15.11 10.19 6.73
N TYR A 198 -14.30 10.40 5.68
CA TYR A 198 -13.09 9.58 5.48
C TYR A 198 -11.95 9.94 6.43
N ILE A 199 -11.80 11.22 6.82
CA ILE A 199 -10.85 11.61 7.86
C ILE A 199 -11.17 10.86 9.16
N ASP A 200 -12.45 10.84 9.57
CA ASP A 200 -12.90 10.20 10.81
C ASP A 200 -12.82 8.67 10.71
N THR A 201 -13.39 8.07 9.66
CA THR A 201 -13.44 6.59 9.49
C THR A 201 -12.06 5.97 9.40
N LEU A 202 -11.13 6.60 8.70
CA LEU A 202 -9.76 6.10 8.55
C LEU A 202 -8.81 6.66 9.61
N HIS A 203 -9.31 7.48 10.53
CA HIS A 203 -8.49 8.12 11.57
C HIS A 203 -7.26 8.81 10.96
N ILE A 204 -7.46 9.68 9.95
CA ILE A 204 -6.39 10.45 9.31
C ILE A 204 -5.97 11.57 10.26
N LYS A 205 -4.74 11.50 10.78
CA LYS A 205 -4.21 12.55 11.65
C LYS A 205 -3.74 13.73 10.80
N THR A 206 -4.54 14.78 10.78
CA THR A 206 -4.26 16.05 10.08
C THR A 206 -4.79 17.21 10.92
N PRO A 207 -4.08 18.36 10.99
CA PRO A 207 -4.60 19.57 11.65
C PRO A 207 -5.83 20.15 10.95
N SER A 208 -5.91 19.98 9.62
CA SER A 208 -6.98 20.50 8.79
C SER A 208 -7.08 19.71 7.48
N ALA A 209 -8.28 19.60 6.92
CA ALA A 209 -8.50 19.05 5.58
C ALA A 209 -7.78 19.88 4.47
N MET A 210 -7.46 21.13 4.75
CA MET A 210 -6.73 22.03 3.83
C MET A 210 -5.21 21.89 3.94
N GLN A 211 -4.70 21.12 4.90
CA GLN A 211 -3.27 20.80 5.02
C GLN A 211 -2.76 20.11 3.76
N ALA A 212 -1.61 20.55 3.23
CA ALA A 212 -0.95 19.87 2.11
C ALA A 212 -0.60 18.42 2.52
N VAL A 213 -1.00 17.45 1.70
CA VAL A 213 -0.83 16.02 2.01
C VAL A 213 0.64 15.63 2.13
N GLY A 214 1.53 16.34 1.45
CA GLY A 214 2.98 16.13 1.54
C GLY A 214 3.54 16.28 2.95
N ASN A 215 2.90 17.08 3.81
CA ASN A 215 3.31 17.35 5.19
C ASN A 215 2.83 16.28 6.20
N LEU A 216 2.01 15.32 5.77
CA LEU A 216 1.55 14.25 6.64
C LEU A 216 2.60 13.14 6.79
N SER A 217 2.53 12.42 7.91
CA SER A 217 3.31 11.19 8.09
C SER A 217 2.97 10.14 7.03
N GLY A 218 3.91 9.23 6.74
CA GLY A 218 3.71 8.21 5.72
C GLY A 218 2.44 7.38 5.90
N GLY A 219 2.09 7.00 7.12
CA GLY A 219 0.86 6.26 7.41
C GLY A 219 -0.40 7.06 7.12
N ASN A 220 -0.42 8.37 7.40
CA ASN A 220 -1.56 9.23 7.08
C ASN A 220 -1.67 9.48 5.57
N GLN A 221 -0.55 9.65 4.85
CA GLN A 221 -0.55 9.69 3.39
C GLN A 221 -1.15 8.42 2.79
N GLN A 222 -0.82 7.24 3.33
CA GLN A 222 -1.41 5.97 2.87
C GLN A 222 -2.93 5.93 3.05
N LYS A 223 -3.42 6.41 4.18
CA LYS A 223 -4.86 6.53 4.45
C LYS A 223 -5.56 7.48 3.47
N VAL A 224 -4.92 8.58 3.09
CA VAL A 224 -5.43 9.49 2.05
C VAL A 224 -5.46 8.80 0.68
N VAL A 225 -4.46 7.98 0.34
CA VAL A 225 -4.51 7.19 -0.91
C VAL A 225 -5.68 6.21 -0.93
N VAL A 226 -5.94 5.53 0.21
CA VAL A 226 -7.09 4.61 0.33
C VAL A 226 -8.40 5.37 0.23
N SER A 227 -8.56 6.49 0.96
CA SER A 227 -9.81 7.27 0.98
C SER A 227 -10.25 7.79 -0.39
N LYS A 228 -9.31 8.00 -1.29
CA LYS A 228 -9.57 8.42 -2.67
C LYS A 228 -10.37 7.38 -3.48
N TRP A 229 -10.32 6.09 -3.08
CA TRP A 229 -10.94 4.96 -3.76
C TRP A 229 -12.23 4.46 -3.10
N LEU A 230 -12.58 4.98 -1.93
CA LEU A 230 -13.79 4.64 -1.18
C LEU A 230 -14.94 5.60 -1.51
#